data_61507a6685583af3ae27845a3b628930
#
_entry.id   61507a6685583af3ae27845a3b628930
#
_cell.length_a   1.000
_cell.length_b   1.000
_cell.length_c   1.000
_cell.angle_alpha   90.00
_cell.angle_beta   90.00
_cell.angle_gamma   90.00
#
_symmetry.space_group_name_H-M   'P 1'
#
loop_
_entity.id
_entity.type
_entity.pdbx_description
1 polymer ?
#
loop_
_entity_poly.entity_id
_entity_poly.type
_entity_poly.pdbx_seq_one_letter_code
_entity_poly.pdbx_strand_id
1 'polypeptide(L)'
;MGTTAAVERPPVKGSTATRHRRVVGLGTLLTVLVIAGVLSLAVGARALSPAEVWHGLFGAPDPDRRLTEIRLIVETVRVPRTVLGVVAGVALGVGGALMQGFTRNPIADTGLLGVNSGASFAVVVAISVFGLGNPFQYVWFAFAGAAVAGVVVFALASIGRGAGNPLTLALAGQGVTVFLAAMTTAVALSDKAALNALRFWNAGSLAGAGFDVIRPVTAFIGAGLLLALTTLPSLNLLNLGDDVARGLGVNIALNRTVGITAITLLAGAATAACGPIAFLGLMVAHVARYLTGPDYRWLVPYAGLLGAVVLLLCDIVGRLVVRPGELDAGVLVALLGAPFFAVLVWRGKLRKA
;
A
#
# COMPACT_ATOMS: atom_id res chain seq x y z
N MET A 1 -52.70 14.25 -36.43
CA MET A 1 -52.31 15.03 -35.22
C MET A 1 -51.88 14.04 -34.16
N GLY A 2 -50.59 13.78 -34.08
CA GLY A 2 -50.02 12.87 -33.07
C GLY A 2 -49.36 13.71 -32.00
N THR A 3 -49.93 13.69 -30.80
CA THR A 3 -49.38 14.32 -29.60
C THR A 3 -48.17 13.53 -29.12
N THR A 4 -46.97 14.07 -29.29
CA THR A 4 -45.74 13.59 -28.71
C THR A 4 -45.80 13.84 -27.19
N ALA A 5 -46.08 12.80 -26.40
CA ALA A 5 -45.97 12.86 -24.96
C ALA A 5 -44.49 13.09 -24.58
N ALA A 6 -44.21 14.24 -24.00
CA ALA A 6 -42.90 14.54 -23.42
C ALA A 6 -42.67 13.58 -22.26
N VAL A 7 -41.67 12.71 -22.40
CA VAL A 7 -41.19 11.85 -21.30
C VAL A 7 -40.50 12.77 -20.29
N GLU A 8 -41.22 13.13 -19.24
CA GLU A 8 -40.65 13.81 -18.07
C GLU A 8 -39.54 12.90 -17.45
N ARG A 9 -38.31 13.28 -17.67
CA ARG A 9 -37.20 12.65 -16.95
C ARG A 9 -37.29 13.01 -15.49
N PRO A 10 -37.39 12.02 -14.58
CA PRO A 10 -37.40 12.33 -13.15
C PRO A 10 -36.12 13.11 -12.78
N PRO A 11 -36.22 14.11 -11.89
CA PRO A 11 -35.09 14.92 -11.48
C PRO A 11 -34.02 14.02 -10.87
N VAL A 12 -32.78 14.12 -11.37
CA VAL A 12 -31.61 13.42 -10.84
C VAL A 12 -31.28 14.00 -9.44
N LYS A 13 -32.11 13.62 -8.46
CA LYS A 13 -31.86 13.88 -7.04
C LYS A 13 -30.74 12.96 -6.58
N GLY A 14 -29.46 13.35 -6.73
CA GLY A 14 -28.39 12.47 -6.29
C GLY A 14 -27.00 13.08 -6.18
N SER A 15 -26.65 14.11 -6.95
CA SER A 15 -25.25 14.51 -7.05
C SER A 15 -24.71 15.29 -5.85
N THR A 16 -25.47 16.22 -5.30
CA THR A 16 -25.01 17.09 -4.18
C THR A 16 -24.97 16.36 -2.85
N ALA A 17 -26.01 15.61 -2.50
CA ALA A 17 -26.07 14.83 -1.24
C ALA A 17 -24.98 13.73 -1.21
N THR A 18 -24.74 13.06 -2.34
CA THR A 18 -23.70 12.05 -2.45
C THR A 18 -22.30 12.66 -2.35
N ARG A 19 -22.08 13.83 -2.97
CA ARG A 19 -20.80 14.56 -2.87
C ARG A 19 -20.56 15.03 -1.43
N HIS A 20 -21.57 15.61 -0.77
CA HIS A 20 -21.46 16.04 0.63
C HIS A 20 -21.09 14.88 1.55
N ARG A 21 -21.77 13.73 1.44
CA ARG A 21 -21.48 12.52 2.21
C ARG A 21 -20.03 12.04 1.99
N ARG A 22 -19.53 12.08 0.77
CA ARG A 22 -18.14 11.71 0.46
C ARG A 22 -17.13 12.68 1.05
N VAL A 23 -17.38 13.99 1.00
CA VAL A 23 -16.49 15.00 1.61
C VAL A 23 -16.47 14.85 3.12
N VAL A 24 -17.63 14.70 3.77
CA VAL A 24 -17.71 14.46 5.22
C VAL A 24 -16.97 13.17 5.60
N GLY A 25 -17.16 12.09 4.85
CA GLY A 25 -16.44 10.83 5.10
C GLY A 25 -14.93 10.97 4.96
N LEU A 26 -14.44 11.76 4.00
CA LEU A 26 -13.00 12.05 3.87
C LEU A 26 -12.48 12.81 5.08
N GLY A 27 -13.23 13.82 5.55
CA GLY A 27 -12.91 14.57 6.78
C GLY A 27 -12.85 13.65 8.00
N THR A 28 -13.85 12.75 8.14
CA THR A 28 -13.87 11.76 9.22
C THR A 28 -12.64 10.84 9.17
N LEU A 29 -12.28 10.32 8.00
CA LEU A 29 -11.08 9.47 7.85
C LEU A 29 -9.80 10.22 8.19
N LEU A 30 -9.70 11.49 7.80
CA LEU A 30 -8.55 12.33 8.14
C LEU A 30 -8.46 12.54 9.66
N THR A 31 -9.60 12.81 10.32
CA THR A 31 -9.65 12.92 11.79
C THR A 31 -9.22 11.61 12.47
N VAL A 32 -9.71 10.47 11.99
CA VAL A 32 -9.32 9.15 12.51
C VAL A 32 -7.82 8.90 12.30
N LEU A 33 -7.27 9.31 11.14
CA LEU A 33 -5.83 9.21 10.87
C LEU A 33 -4.99 10.05 11.84
N VAL A 34 -5.43 11.28 12.12
CA VAL A 34 -4.76 12.15 13.10
C VAL A 34 -4.78 11.51 14.49
N ILE A 35 -5.94 11.00 14.91
CA ILE A 35 -6.08 10.29 16.21
C ILE A 35 -5.17 9.07 16.24
N ALA A 36 -5.15 8.24 15.20
CA ALA A 36 -4.25 7.08 15.11
C ALA A 36 -2.78 7.49 15.15
N GLY A 37 -2.41 8.59 14.50
CA GLY A 37 -1.05 9.16 14.56
C GLY A 37 -0.65 9.57 15.98
N VAL A 38 -1.51 10.30 16.68
CA VAL A 38 -1.29 10.70 18.09
C VAL A 38 -1.18 9.47 19.00
N LEU A 39 -2.06 8.49 18.82
CA LEU A 39 -2.00 7.22 19.57
C LEU A 39 -0.71 6.45 19.26
N SER A 40 -0.25 6.45 18.01
CA SER A 40 1.02 5.82 17.63
C SER A 40 2.23 6.46 18.32
N LEU A 41 2.18 7.77 18.56
CA LEU A 41 3.22 8.47 19.33
C LEU A 41 3.14 8.20 20.83
N ALA A 42 1.95 8.01 21.39
CA ALA A 42 1.76 7.79 22.82
C ALA A 42 1.99 6.32 23.25
N VAL A 43 1.59 5.37 22.38
CA VAL A 43 1.61 3.93 22.68
C VAL A 43 2.90 3.27 22.19
N GLY A 44 3.53 2.47 23.03
CA GLY A 44 4.73 1.68 22.72
C GLY A 44 5.05 0.71 23.84
N ALA A 45 6.23 0.08 23.82
CA ALA A 45 6.73 -0.76 24.93
C ALA A 45 6.68 -0.01 26.27
N ARG A 46 7.03 1.28 26.25
CA ARG A 46 6.80 2.23 27.35
C ARG A 46 5.65 3.17 26.94
N ALA A 47 4.58 3.21 27.74
CA ALA A 47 3.52 4.20 27.55
C ALA A 47 4.03 5.60 27.94
N LEU A 48 3.80 6.60 27.09
CA LEU A 48 4.10 7.99 27.35
C LEU A 48 2.79 8.74 27.57
N SER A 49 2.79 9.63 28.57
CA SER A 49 1.66 10.55 28.78
C SER A 49 1.59 11.58 27.64
N PRO A 50 0.42 12.19 27.38
CA PRO A 50 0.30 13.25 26.38
C PRO A 50 1.28 14.42 26.61
N ALA A 51 1.56 14.77 27.87
CA ALA A 51 2.52 15.80 28.21
C ALA A 51 3.97 15.40 27.85
N GLU A 52 4.36 14.15 28.08
CA GLU A 52 5.65 13.62 27.68
C GLU A 52 5.80 13.58 26.15
N VAL A 53 4.77 13.19 25.41
CA VAL A 53 4.77 13.23 23.93
C VAL A 53 4.92 14.68 23.43
N TRP A 54 4.17 15.62 24.02
CA TRP A 54 4.29 17.03 23.68
C TRP A 54 5.69 17.58 23.94
N HIS A 55 6.25 17.28 25.10
CA HIS A 55 7.62 17.68 25.44
C HIS A 55 8.65 17.04 24.50
N GLY A 56 8.48 15.75 24.15
CA GLY A 56 9.34 15.07 23.19
C GLY A 56 9.30 15.65 21.78
N LEU A 57 8.17 16.24 21.36
CA LEU A 57 8.01 16.83 20.03
C LEU A 57 8.48 18.30 19.97
N PHE A 58 8.20 19.08 21.02
CA PHE A 58 8.31 20.54 21.00
C PHE A 58 9.12 21.12 22.18
N GLY A 59 9.49 20.29 23.16
CA GLY A 59 10.25 20.73 24.33
C GLY A 59 11.66 21.17 23.97
N ALA A 60 12.15 22.17 24.70
CA ALA A 60 13.57 22.55 24.65
C ALA A 60 14.44 21.40 25.24
N PRO A 61 15.75 21.35 24.89
CA PRO A 61 16.68 20.47 25.59
C PRO A 61 16.66 20.76 27.09
N ASP A 62 16.40 19.72 27.88
CA ASP A 62 16.26 19.80 29.34
C ASP A 62 17.44 19.05 29.95
N PRO A 63 18.09 19.58 31.03
CA PRO A 63 19.11 18.86 31.78
C PRO A 63 18.56 17.60 32.50
N ASP A 64 17.23 17.45 32.63
CA ASP A 64 16.64 16.21 33.16
C ASP A 64 16.86 15.05 32.19
N ARG A 65 17.63 14.08 32.67
CA ARG A 65 18.00 12.88 31.94
C ARG A 65 16.75 12.11 31.42
N ARG A 66 15.67 12.10 32.20
CA ARG A 66 14.41 11.43 31.85
C ARG A 66 13.73 12.10 30.64
N LEU A 67 13.69 13.42 30.63
CA LEU A 67 13.07 14.20 29.53
C LEU A 67 13.88 14.08 28.25
N THR A 68 15.21 14.02 28.35
CA THR A 68 16.11 13.76 27.23
C THR A 68 15.91 12.37 26.63
N GLU A 69 15.75 11.31 27.47
CA GLU A 69 15.45 9.96 27.01
C GLU A 69 14.09 9.90 26.29
N ILE A 70 13.05 10.56 26.83
CA ILE A 70 11.72 10.63 26.22
C ILE A 70 11.80 11.29 24.84
N ARG A 71 12.52 12.40 24.75
CA ARG A 71 12.73 13.09 23.48
C ARG A 71 13.40 12.20 22.45
N LEU A 72 14.48 11.51 22.81
CA LEU A 72 15.14 10.57 21.92
C LEU A 72 14.18 9.47 21.43
N ILE A 73 13.40 8.86 22.32
CA ILE A 73 12.41 7.85 21.92
C ILE A 73 11.38 8.41 20.95
N VAL A 74 10.89 9.62 21.19
CA VAL A 74 9.89 10.25 20.32
C VAL A 74 10.50 10.59 18.96
N GLU A 75 11.62 11.30 18.92
CA GLU A 75 12.24 11.81 17.69
C GLU A 75 12.87 10.69 16.83
N THR A 76 13.51 9.69 17.44
CA THR A 76 14.28 8.68 16.68
C THR A 76 13.53 7.38 16.42
N VAL A 77 12.49 7.07 17.21
CA VAL A 77 11.76 5.82 17.07
C VAL A 77 10.30 6.05 16.67
N ARG A 78 9.55 6.86 17.44
CA ARG A 78 8.10 6.94 17.27
C ARG A 78 7.67 7.79 16.09
N VAL A 79 8.28 8.95 15.90
CA VAL A 79 7.96 9.84 14.78
C VAL A 79 8.30 9.17 13.45
N PRO A 80 9.51 8.62 13.24
CA PRO A 80 9.83 7.91 12.00
C PRO A 80 8.86 6.74 11.73
N ARG A 81 8.57 5.92 12.73
CA ARG A 81 7.66 4.78 12.63
C ARG A 81 6.23 5.21 12.25
N THR A 82 5.72 6.28 12.87
CA THR A 82 4.39 6.83 12.55
C THR A 82 4.35 7.40 11.14
N VAL A 83 5.36 8.17 10.74
CA VAL A 83 5.47 8.72 9.38
C VAL A 83 5.54 7.60 8.35
N LEU A 84 6.36 6.58 8.57
CA LEU A 84 6.44 5.42 7.70
C LEU A 84 5.09 4.70 7.58
N GLY A 85 4.37 4.50 8.70
CA GLY A 85 3.04 3.89 8.72
C GLY A 85 2.03 4.66 7.87
N VAL A 86 2.04 5.99 7.94
CA VAL A 86 1.18 6.84 7.10
C VAL A 86 1.57 6.72 5.63
N VAL A 87 2.84 6.92 5.30
CA VAL A 87 3.33 6.97 3.91
C VAL A 87 3.19 5.61 3.22
N ALA A 88 3.61 4.53 3.90
CA ALA A 88 3.48 3.17 3.37
C ALA A 88 2.01 2.73 3.28
N GLY A 89 1.18 3.06 4.28
CA GLY A 89 -0.24 2.76 4.27
C GLY A 89 -0.98 3.44 3.12
N VAL A 90 -0.70 4.73 2.87
CA VAL A 90 -1.23 5.45 1.70
C VAL A 90 -0.78 4.79 0.41
N ALA A 91 0.51 4.47 0.27
CA ALA A 91 1.06 3.86 -0.93
C ALA A 91 0.43 2.50 -1.24
N LEU A 92 0.34 1.61 -0.26
CA LEU A 92 -0.26 0.29 -0.43
C LEU A 92 -1.78 0.36 -0.68
N GLY A 93 -2.48 1.29 -0.01
CA GLY A 93 -3.92 1.50 -0.23
C GLY A 93 -4.23 2.01 -1.63
N VAL A 94 -3.50 3.03 -2.10
CA VAL A 94 -3.62 3.55 -3.47
C VAL A 94 -3.20 2.51 -4.49
N GLY A 95 -2.04 1.86 -4.29
CA GLY A 95 -1.54 0.80 -5.16
C GLY A 95 -2.53 -0.34 -5.33
N GLY A 96 -3.16 -0.79 -4.24
CA GLY A 96 -4.21 -1.81 -4.26
C GLY A 96 -5.46 -1.37 -5.03
N ALA A 97 -5.91 -0.14 -4.84
CA ALA A 97 -7.05 0.40 -5.58
C ALA A 97 -6.78 0.48 -7.09
N LEU A 98 -5.60 0.94 -7.49
CA LEU A 98 -5.19 0.97 -8.90
C LEU A 98 -5.06 -0.44 -9.46
N MET A 99 -4.45 -1.37 -8.71
CA MET A 99 -4.28 -2.75 -9.16
C MET A 99 -5.62 -3.42 -9.47
N GLN A 100 -6.62 -3.27 -8.58
CA GLN A 100 -7.97 -3.75 -8.82
C GLN A 100 -8.62 -3.10 -10.05
N GLY A 101 -8.37 -1.81 -10.29
CA GLY A 101 -8.90 -1.10 -11.44
C GLY A 101 -8.31 -1.54 -12.77
N PHE A 102 -6.98 -1.60 -12.86
CA PHE A 102 -6.31 -1.98 -14.11
C PHE A 102 -6.47 -3.46 -14.46
N THR A 103 -6.59 -4.33 -13.45
CA THR A 103 -6.85 -5.76 -13.67
C THR A 103 -8.35 -6.08 -13.77
N ARG A 104 -9.23 -5.13 -13.46
CA ARG A 104 -10.68 -5.36 -13.34
C ARG A 104 -11.01 -6.57 -12.47
N ASN A 105 -10.16 -6.80 -11.48
CA ASN A 105 -10.29 -7.92 -10.58
C ASN A 105 -10.35 -7.40 -9.14
N PRO A 106 -11.49 -7.51 -8.44
CA PRO A 106 -11.66 -6.99 -7.09
C PRO A 106 -10.80 -7.71 -6.03
N ILE A 107 -10.20 -8.84 -6.39
CA ILE A 107 -9.30 -9.60 -5.52
C ILE A 107 -7.83 -9.42 -5.87
N ALA A 108 -7.51 -8.53 -6.82
CA ALA A 108 -6.14 -8.25 -7.18
C ALA A 108 -5.43 -7.50 -6.05
N ASP A 109 -4.20 -7.91 -5.77
CA ASP A 109 -3.29 -7.25 -4.83
C ASP A 109 -2.00 -6.82 -5.54
N THR A 110 -1.28 -5.87 -4.97
CA THR A 110 0.00 -5.36 -5.52
C THR A 110 1.05 -6.46 -5.68
N GLY A 111 0.98 -7.51 -4.87
CA GLY A 111 1.84 -8.69 -4.97
C GLY A 111 1.74 -9.44 -6.30
N LEU A 112 0.63 -9.30 -7.05
CA LEU A 112 0.47 -9.91 -8.37
C LEU A 112 1.47 -9.41 -9.43
N LEU A 113 2.14 -8.27 -9.21
CA LEU A 113 3.22 -7.80 -10.07
C LEU A 113 4.60 -8.40 -9.73
N GLY A 114 4.66 -9.34 -8.79
CA GLY A 114 5.93 -9.92 -8.34
C GLY A 114 6.82 -8.96 -7.54
N VAL A 115 6.33 -7.76 -7.24
CA VAL A 115 7.07 -6.67 -6.56
C VAL A 115 7.68 -7.16 -5.24
N ASN A 116 6.86 -7.83 -4.40
CA ASN A 116 7.31 -8.34 -3.11
C ASN A 116 8.41 -9.42 -3.25
N SER A 117 8.24 -10.35 -4.20
CA SER A 117 9.24 -11.42 -4.43
C SER A 117 10.51 -10.89 -5.05
N GLY A 118 10.41 -9.88 -5.93
CA GLY A 118 11.56 -9.19 -6.49
C GLY A 118 12.36 -8.45 -5.42
N ALA A 119 11.68 -7.75 -4.53
CA ALA A 119 12.31 -7.09 -3.39
C ALA A 119 12.99 -8.11 -2.46
N SER A 120 12.29 -9.19 -2.08
CA SER A 120 12.85 -10.25 -1.21
C SER A 120 14.10 -10.89 -1.81
N PHE A 121 14.06 -11.23 -3.10
CA PHE A 121 15.22 -11.81 -3.80
C PHE A 121 16.40 -10.85 -3.80
N ALA A 122 16.18 -9.59 -4.14
CA ALA A 122 17.25 -8.59 -4.18
C ALA A 122 17.86 -8.32 -2.80
N VAL A 123 17.06 -8.31 -1.72
CA VAL A 123 17.56 -8.18 -0.34
C VAL A 123 18.45 -9.37 0.03
N VAL A 124 18.01 -10.59 -0.26
CA VAL A 124 18.79 -11.79 0.05
C VAL A 124 20.11 -11.80 -0.72
N VAL A 125 20.10 -11.43 -2.01
CA VAL A 125 21.32 -11.27 -2.80
C VAL A 125 22.23 -10.18 -2.24
N ALA A 126 21.66 -9.04 -1.84
CA ALA A 126 22.42 -7.94 -1.24
C ALA A 126 23.16 -8.37 0.03
N ILE A 127 22.53 -9.18 0.87
CA ILE A 127 23.12 -9.68 2.11
C ILE A 127 24.16 -10.79 1.81
N SER A 128 23.78 -11.81 1.04
CA SER A 128 24.64 -12.99 0.81
C SER A 128 25.84 -12.72 -0.09
N VAL A 129 25.69 -11.89 -1.13
CA VAL A 129 26.77 -11.66 -2.12
C VAL A 129 27.60 -10.43 -1.77
N PHE A 130 26.95 -9.36 -1.30
CA PHE A 130 27.62 -8.09 -1.01
C PHE A 130 27.88 -7.86 0.49
N GLY A 131 27.41 -8.75 1.39
CA GLY A 131 27.61 -8.63 2.83
C GLY A 131 26.90 -7.44 3.48
N LEU A 132 25.82 -6.94 2.87
CA LEU A 132 25.14 -5.75 3.35
C LEU A 132 24.19 -6.09 4.51
N GLY A 133 24.57 -5.72 5.74
CA GLY A 133 23.78 -6.00 6.95
C GLY A 133 22.89 -4.84 7.41
N ASN A 134 23.04 -3.65 6.83
CA ASN A 134 22.31 -2.46 7.27
C ASN A 134 21.04 -2.24 6.40
N PRO A 135 19.85 -2.03 7.01
CA PRO A 135 18.61 -1.73 6.31
C PRO A 135 18.71 -0.60 5.27
N PHE A 136 19.43 0.47 5.58
CA PHE A 136 19.66 1.57 4.64
C PHE A 136 20.40 1.14 3.37
N GLN A 137 21.28 0.15 3.45
CA GLN A 137 22.03 -0.33 2.31
C GLN A 137 21.18 -1.24 1.41
N TYR A 138 20.46 -2.21 1.97
CA TYR A 138 19.71 -3.16 1.17
C TYR A 138 18.32 -2.64 0.73
N VAL A 139 17.81 -1.52 1.26
CA VAL A 139 16.54 -0.92 0.80
C VAL A 139 16.58 -0.55 -0.68
N TRP A 140 17.72 -0.11 -1.17
CA TRP A 140 17.90 0.22 -2.59
C TRP A 140 17.85 -1.01 -3.48
N PHE A 141 18.43 -2.13 -3.00
CA PHE A 141 18.32 -3.42 -3.68
C PHE A 141 16.89 -3.92 -3.67
N ALA A 142 16.18 -3.81 -2.55
CA ALA A 142 14.77 -4.16 -2.46
C ALA A 142 13.93 -3.37 -3.46
N PHE A 143 14.13 -2.06 -3.54
CA PHE A 143 13.43 -1.19 -4.49
C PHE A 143 13.78 -1.54 -5.94
N ALA A 144 15.06 -1.73 -6.27
CA ALA A 144 15.49 -2.14 -7.60
C ALA A 144 14.92 -3.51 -7.99
N GLY A 145 14.96 -4.49 -7.08
CA GLY A 145 14.37 -5.82 -7.29
C GLY A 145 12.86 -5.78 -7.52
N ALA A 146 12.15 -4.95 -6.75
CA ALA A 146 10.73 -4.70 -6.94
C ALA A 146 10.43 -4.10 -8.33
N ALA A 147 11.20 -3.09 -8.73
CA ALA A 147 11.06 -2.43 -10.04
C ALA A 147 11.35 -3.38 -11.19
N VAL A 148 12.46 -4.12 -11.12
CA VAL A 148 12.84 -5.12 -12.14
C VAL A 148 11.76 -6.19 -12.27
N ALA A 149 11.27 -6.75 -11.16
CA ALA A 149 10.21 -7.75 -11.20
C ALA A 149 8.93 -7.20 -11.86
N GLY A 150 8.53 -5.97 -11.50
CA GLY A 150 7.36 -5.30 -12.11
C GLY A 150 7.54 -5.11 -13.62
N VAL A 151 8.73 -4.66 -14.06
CA VAL A 151 9.05 -4.50 -15.49
C VAL A 151 9.03 -5.84 -16.22
N VAL A 152 9.62 -6.88 -15.64
CA VAL A 152 9.64 -8.25 -16.23
C VAL A 152 8.23 -8.79 -16.37
N VAL A 153 7.41 -8.69 -15.32
CA VAL A 153 6.00 -9.12 -15.36
C VAL A 153 5.22 -8.38 -16.44
N PHE A 154 5.40 -7.06 -16.52
CA PHE A 154 4.73 -6.25 -17.54
C PHE A 154 5.20 -6.61 -18.96
N ALA A 155 6.50 -6.80 -19.17
CA ALA A 155 7.06 -7.23 -20.44
C ALA A 155 6.50 -8.58 -20.87
N LEU A 156 6.52 -9.58 -19.97
CA LEU A 156 5.95 -10.92 -20.24
C LEU A 156 4.45 -10.85 -20.57
N ALA A 157 3.69 -10.02 -19.85
CA ALA A 157 2.25 -9.84 -20.09
C ALA A 157 1.95 -9.08 -21.40
N SER A 158 2.95 -8.39 -21.97
CA SER A 158 2.82 -7.63 -23.23
C SER A 158 3.16 -8.42 -24.45
N ILE A 159 3.67 -9.66 -24.32
CA ILE A 159 4.08 -10.53 -25.41
C ILE A 159 2.93 -11.48 -25.81
N GLY A 160 2.75 -11.68 -27.11
CA GLY A 160 1.85 -12.69 -27.66
C GLY A 160 0.41 -12.23 -27.88
N ARG A 161 -0.46 -13.21 -28.25
CA ARG A 161 -1.88 -12.95 -28.61
C ARG A 161 -2.75 -12.48 -27.45
N GLY A 162 -2.28 -12.62 -26.21
CA GLY A 162 -2.96 -12.16 -25.00
C GLY A 162 -2.42 -10.82 -24.47
N ALA A 163 -1.66 -10.07 -25.26
CA ALA A 163 -1.07 -8.79 -24.86
C ALA A 163 -2.11 -7.83 -24.28
N GLY A 164 -1.85 -7.34 -23.07
CA GLY A 164 -2.76 -6.42 -22.39
C GLY A 164 -3.99 -7.05 -21.71
N ASN A 165 -4.13 -8.40 -21.72
CA ASN A 165 -5.19 -9.05 -20.97
C ASN A 165 -4.83 -9.09 -19.46
N PRO A 166 -5.75 -8.67 -18.56
CA PRO A 166 -5.55 -8.76 -17.12
C PRO A 166 -5.18 -10.17 -16.60
N LEU A 167 -5.73 -11.22 -17.23
CA LEU A 167 -5.40 -12.60 -16.87
C LEU A 167 -3.94 -12.93 -17.20
N THR A 168 -3.44 -12.50 -18.37
CA THR A 168 -2.02 -12.70 -18.75
C THR A 168 -1.08 -12.01 -17.77
N LEU A 169 -1.43 -10.80 -17.33
CA LEU A 169 -0.67 -10.08 -16.31
C LEU A 169 -0.62 -10.85 -14.98
N ALA A 170 -1.76 -11.37 -14.52
CA ALA A 170 -1.82 -12.14 -13.27
C ALA A 170 -1.02 -13.45 -13.36
N LEU A 171 -1.10 -14.18 -14.48
CA LEU A 171 -0.35 -15.42 -14.69
C LEU A 171 1.16 -15.17 -14.80
N ALA A 172 1.58 -14.14 -15.54
CA ALA A 172 2.99 -13.74 -15.64
C ALA A 172 3.53 -13.35 -14.25
N GLY A 173 2.77 -12.55 -13.50
CA GLY A 173 3.14 -12.15 -12.14
C GLY A 173 3.26 -13.32 -11.19
N GLN A 174 2.34 -14.27 -11.23
CA GLN A 174 2.41 -15.48 -10.42
C GLN A 174 3.61 -16.35 -10.81
N GLY A 175 3.91 -16.53 -12.10
CA GLY A 175 5.07 -17.26 -12.55
C GLY A 175 6.39 -16.65 -12.06
N VAL A 176 6.54 -15.32 -12.21
CA VAL A 176 7.71 -14.58 -11.71
C VAL A 176 7.80 -14.67 -10.19
N THR A 177 6.67 -14.55 -9.47
CA THR A 177 6.62 -14.68 -8.01
C THR A 177 7.14 -16.03 -7.53
N VAL A 178 6.66 -17.13 -8.12
CA VAL A 178 7.09 -18.49 -7.74
C VAL A 178 8.57 -18.72 -8.07
N PHE A 179 9.01 -18.28 -9.26
CA PHE A 179 10.42 -18.37 -9.66
C PHE A 179 11.33 -17.61 -8.70
N LEU A 180 11.03 -16.34 -8.41
CA LEU A 180 11.83 -15.53 -7.50
C LEU A 180 11.78 -16.05 -6.06
N ALA A 181 10.66 -16.59 -5.59
CA ALA A 181 10.55 -17.20 -4.27
C ALA A 181 11.45 -18.45 -4.16
N ALA A 182 11.50 -19.29 -5.20
CA ALA A 182 12.41 -20.44 -5.25
C ALA A 182 13.89 -20.00 -5.22
N MET A 183 14.27 -18.99 -6.01
CA MET A 183 15.61 -18.42 -6.00
C MET A 183 15.98 -17.80 -4.65
N THR A 184 15.06 -17.06 -4.04
CA THR A 184 15.22 -16.48 -2.70
C THR A 184 15.49 -17.57 -1.66
N THR A 185 14.71 -18.64 -1.69
CA THR A 185 14.88 -19.78 -0.77
C THR A 185 16.23 -20.46 -0.98
N ALA A 186 16.64 -20.70 -2.23
CA ALA A 186 17.93 -21.33 -2.53
C ALA A 186 19.11 -20.53 -1.98
N VAL A 187 19.11 -19.20 -2.18
CA VAL A 187 20.17 -18.33 -1.64
C VAL A 187 20.09 -18.22 -0.11
N ALA A 188 18.90 -18.05 0.46
CA ALA A 188 18.75 -17.95 1.91
C ALA A 188 19.16 -19.20 2.67
N LEU A 189 18.98 -20.39 2.10
CA LEU A 189 19.43 -21.66 2.72
C LEU A 189 20.95 -21.82 2.70
N SER A 190 21.64 -21.12 1.79
CA SER A 190 23.12 -21.16 1.69
C SER A 190 23.79 -20.21 2.68
N ASP A 191 23.06 -19.23 3.23
CA ASP A 191 23.62 -18.20 4.13
C ASP A 191 22.70 -17.95 5.33
N LYS A 192 23.20 -18.24 6.53
CA LYS A 192 22.47 -18.06 7.80
C LYS A 192 22.10 -16.59 8.08
N ALA A 193 22.97 -15.65 7.69
CA ALA A 193 22.71 -14.22 7.90
C ALA A 193 21.55 -13.76 7.02
N ALA A 194 21.56 -14.13 5.75
CA ALA A 194 20.50 -13.85 4.80
C ALA A 194 19.17 -14.50 5.23
N LEU A 195 19.20 -15.76 5.69
CA LEU A 195 17.99 -16.45 6.19
C LEU A 195 17.37 -15.73 7.39
N ASN A 196 18.18 -15.31 8.34
CA ASN A 196 17.69 -14.59 9.53
C ASN A 196 17.13 -13.22 9.14
N ALA A 197 17.85 -12.45 8.33
CA ALA A 197 17.37 -11.15 7.86
C ALA A 197 16.04 -11.28 7.09
N LEU A 198 15.93 -12.29 6.20
CA LEU A 198 14.71 -12.54 5.43
C LEU A 198 13.51 -12.87 6.32
N ARG A 199 13.69 -13.64 7.40
CA ARG A 199 12.61 -13.96 8.35
C ARG A 199 12.00 -12.71 8.96
N PHE A 200 12.84 -11.80 9.46
CA PHE A 200 12.38 -10.54 10.04
C PHE A 200 11.82 -9.61 8.98
N TRP A 201 12.46 -9.51 7.83
CA TRP A 201 12.01 -8.62 6.76
C TRP A 201 10.66 -9.04 6.16
N ASN A 202 10.44 -10.35 5.96
CA ASN A 202 9.18 -10.89 5.45
C ASN A 202 7.98 -10.74 6.41
N ALA A 203 8.22 -10.46 7.68
CA ALA A 203 7.15 -10.19 8.64
C ALA A 203 6.42 -8.86 8.35
N GLY A 204 7.10 -7.92 7.68
CA GLY A 204 6.53 -6.61 7.35
C GLY A 204 6.43 -5.71 8.58
N SER A 205 7.49 -4.93 8.86
CA SER A 205 7.61 -4.12 10.07
C SER A 205 7.75 -2.63 9.77
N LEU A 206 7.18 -1.81 10.65
CA LEU A 206 7.42 -0.37 10.67
C LEU A 206 8.56 0.02 11.60
N ALA A 207 9.10 -0.94 12.36
CA ALA A 207 10.18 -0.72 13.31
C ALA A 207 11.54 -0.62 12.60
N GLY A 208 12.44 0.17 13.17
CA GLY A 208 13.85 0.23 12.75
C GLY A 208 14.16 1.10 11.52
N ALA A 209 13.16 1.65 10.84
CA ALA A 209 13.39 2.57 9.74
C ALA A 209 13.57 4.01 10.26
N GLY A 210 14.74 4.59 10.03
CA GLY A 210 15.01 6.01 10.30
C GLY A 210 14.60 6.92 9.14
N PHE A 211 14.77 8.22 9.32
CA PHE A 211 14.48 9.21 8.28
C PHE A 211 15.41 9.13 7.06
N ASP A 212 16.56 8.50 7.21
CA ASP A 212 17.51 8.16 6.13
C ASP A 212 16.85 7.21 5.08
N VAL A 213 16.04 6.25 5.54
CA VAL A 213 15.24 5.37 4.68
C VAL A 213 13.93 6.04 4.23
N ILE A 214 13.23 6.72 5.16
CA ILE A 214 11.89 7.27 4.91
C ILE A 214 11.91 8.38 3.86
N ARG A 215 12.88 9.29 3.91
CA ARG A 215 12.95 10.44 2.98
C ARG A 215 13.00 10.02 1.51
N PRO A 216 13.96 9.17 1.06
CA PRO A 216 14.00 8.74 -0.33
C PRO A 216 12.78 7.91 -0.73
N VAL A 217 12.29 7.02 0.14
CA VAL A 217 11.09 6.23 -0.11
C VAL A 217 9.87 7.13 -0.31
N THR A 218 9.72 8.18 0.49
CA THR A 218 8.63 9.17 0.35
C THR A 218 8.68 9.89 -0.99
N ALA A 219 9.86 10.18 -1.53
CA ALA A 219 9.98 10.81 -2.85
C ALA A 219 9.46 9.88 -3.96
N PHE A 220 9.81 8.59 -3.93
CA PHE A 220 9.28 7.60 -4.90
C PHE A 220 7.77 7.39 -4.75
N ILE A 221 7.27 7.35 -3.51
CA ILE A 221 5.83 7.27 -3.24
C ILE A 221 5.12 8.53 -3.76
N GLY A 222 5.69 9.71 -3.56
CA GLY A 222 5.17 10.96 -4.09
C GLY A 222 5.07 10.96 -5.62
N ALA A 223 6.12 10.49 -6.31
CA ALA A 223 6.09 10.30 -7.76
C ALA A 223 5.03 9.29 -8.19
N GLY A 224 4.92 8.15 -7.48
CA GLY A 224 3.87 7.16 -7.73
C GLY A 224 2.46 7.71 -7.53
N LEU A 225 2.23 8.52 -6.50
CA LEU A 225 0.95 9.20 -6.25
C LEU A 225 0.60 10.21 -7.37
N LEU A 226 1.57 10.99 -7.81
CA LEU A 226 1.38 11.93 -8.93
C LEU A 226 0.98 11.19 -10.20
N LEU A 227 1.68 10.10 -10.55
CA LEU A 227 1.31 9.25 -11.68
C LEU A 227 -0.08 8.63 -11.48
N ALA A 228 -0.41 8.15 -10.28
CA ALA A 228 -1.72 7.62 -9.97
C ALA A 228 -2.84 8.61 -10.26
N LEU A 229 -2.68 9.87 -9.85
CA LEU A 229 -3.67 10.93 -10.06
C LEU A 229 -3.96 11.17 -11.53
N THR A 230 -2.96 11.06 -12.42
CA THR A 230 -3.15 11.24 -13.87
C THR A 230 -4.01 10.12 -14.49
N THR A 231 -4.05 8.94 -13.89
CA THR A 231 -4.76 7.78 -14.43
C THR A 231 -6.24 7.71 -14.00
N LEU A 232 -6.66 8.45 -12.95
CA LEU A 232 -8.00 8.30 -12.38
C LEU A 232 -9.16 8.55 -13.38
N PRO A 233 -9.12 9.59 -14.23
CA PRO A 233 -10.18 9.80 -15.23
C PRO A 233 -10.28 8.65 -16.22
N SER A 234 -9.13 8.22 -16.75
CA SER A 234 -9.03 7.13 -17.72
C SER A 234 -9.43 5.79 -17.12
N LEU A 235 -9.12 5.55 -15.84
CA LEU A 235 -9.49 4.34 -15.14
C LEU A 235 -11.00 4.18 -15.00
N ASN A 236 -11.73 5.29 -14.78
CA ASN A 236 -13.20 5.28 -14.79
C ASN A 236 -13.76 4.89 -16.17
N LEU A 237 -13.13 5.34 -17.27
CA LEU A 237 -13.54 5.00 -18.63
C LEU A 237 -13.17 3.55 -18.99
N LEU A 238 -12.00 3.09 -18.55
CA LEU A 238 -11.56 1.71 -18.77
C LEU A 238 -12.51 0.69 -18.12
N ASN A 239 -13.18 1.03 -17.04
CA ASN A 239 -14.18 0.16 -16.40
C ASN A 239 -15.44 -0.05 -17.26
N LEU A 240 -15.70 0.81 -18.26
CA LEU A 240 -16.79 0.64 -19.22
C LEU A 240 -16.44 -0.33 -20.35
N GLY A 241 -15.21 -0.78 -20.42
CA GLY A 241 -14.67 -1.64 -21.47
C GLY A 241 -13.63 -0.93 -22.34
N ASP A 242 -12.69 -1.71 -22.89
CA ASP A 242 -11.56 -1.18 -23.67
C ASP A 242 -12.05 -0.49 -24.96
N ASP A 243 -13.06 -1.06 -25.61
CA ASP A 243 -13.58 -0.50 -26.88
C ASP A 243 -14.30 0.83 -26.65
N VAL A 244 -15.09 0.92 -25.57
CA VAL A 244 -15.75 2.18 -25.16
C VAL A 244 -14.70 3.22 -24.80
N ALA A 245 -13.68 2.85 -24.02
CA ALA A 245 -12.62 3.76 -23.63
C ALA A 245 -11.83 4.28 -24.83
N ARG A 246 -11.52 3.42 -25.84
CA ARG A 246 -10.90 3.84 -27.10
C ARG A 246 -11.78 4.82 -27.88
N GLY A 247 -13.07 4.52 -28.00
CA GLY A 247 -14.03 5.40 -28.66
C GLY A 247 -14.13 6.79 -28.01
N LEU A 248 -13.83 6.89 -26.70
CA LEU A 248 -13.75 8.13 -25.94
C LEU A 248 -12.35 8.76 -25.92
N GLY A 249 -11.42 8.29 -26.76
CA GLY A 249 -10.09 8.87 -26.94
C GLY A 249 -9.04 8.44 -25.92
N VAL A 250 -9.29 7.41 -25.10
CA VAL A 250 -8.30 6.92 -24.13
C VAL A 250 -7.23 6.09 -24.82
N ASN A 251 -5.97 6.47 -24.68
CA ASN A 251 -4.84 5.62 -25.05
C ASN A 251 -4.62 4.56 -23.97
N ILE A 252 -5.15 3.35 -24.23
CA ILE A 252 -5.14 2.25 -23.26
C ILE A 252 -3.72 1.81 -22.90
N ALA A 253 -2.83 1.70 -23.92
CA ALA A 253 -1.45 1.25 -23.69
C ALA A 253 -0.70 2.22 -22.77
N LEU A 254 -0.77 3.53 -23.07
CA LEU A 254 -0.14 4.56 -22.24
C LEU A 254 -0.71 4.55 -20.81
N ASN A 255 -2.04 4.50 -20.67
CA ASN A 255 -2.65 4.51 -19.32
C ASN A 255 -2.30 3.28 -18.50
N ARG A 256 -2.22 2.08 -19.12
CA ARG A 256 -1.77 0.87 -18.44
C ARG A 256 -0.30 0.96 -18.05
N THR A 257 0.57 1.44 -18.92
CA THR A 257 1.99 1.64 -18.59
C THR A 257 2.17 2.60 -17.42
N VAL A 258 1.52 3.78 -17.49
CA VAL A 258 1.58 4.78 -16.39
C VAL A 258 1.01 4.20 -15.09
N GLY A 259 -0.12 3.50 -15.16
CA GLY A 259 -0.74 2.88 -13.98
C GLY A 259 0.12 1.80 -13.33
N ILE A 260 0.71 0.90 -14.13
CA ILE A 260 1.60 -0.16 -13.62
C ILE A 260 2.88 0.46 -13.05
N THR A 261 3.44 1.49 -13.69
CA THR A 261 4.58 2.24 -13.15
C THR A 261 4.22 2.88 -11.80
N ALA A 262 3.04 3.50 -11.70
CA ALA A 262 2.57 4.06 -10.43
C ALA A 262 2.45 2.98 -9.34
N ILE A 263 1.83 1.83 -9.64
CA ILE A 263 1.69 0.71 -8.70
C ILE A 263 3.08 0.18 -8.27
N THR A 264 3.99 0.01 -9.22
CA THR A 264 5.36 -0.48 -8.94
C THR A 264 6.14 0.49 -8.04
N LEU A 265 6.03 1.81 -8.30
CA LEU A 265 6.65 2.82 -7.44
C LEU A 265 6.04 2.80 -6.03
N LEU A 266 4.71 2.78 -5.93
CA LEU A 266 4.00 2.80 -4.65
C LEU A 266 4.27 1.54 -3.82
N ALA A 267 4.04 0.37 -4.40
CA ALA A 267 4.22 -0.91 -3.71
C ALA A 267 5.70 -1.23 -3.50
N GLY A 268 6.55 -0.97 -4.50
CA GLY A 268 7.99 -1.22 -4.42
C GLY A 268 8.68 -0.39 -3.35
N ALA A 269 8.38 0.91 -3.29
CA ALA A 269 8.93 1.80 -2.28
C ALA A 269 8.42 1.45 -0.86
N ALA A 270 7.12 1.16 -0.71
CA ALA A 270 6.57 0.73 0.58
C ALA A 270 7.19 -0.60 1.03
N THR A 271 7.28 -1.60 0.14
CA THR A 271 7.88 -2.90 0.44
C THR A 271 9.37 -2.78 0.77
N ALA A 272 10.13 -1.92 0.06
CA ALA A 272 11.54 -1.69 0.34
C ALA A 272 11.78 -1.13 1.75
N ALA A 273 10.88 -0.26 2.24
CA ALA A 273 11.02 0.38 3.56
C ALA A 273 10.54 -0.47 4.72
N CYS A 274 9.45 -1.20 4.57
CA CYS A 274 8.80 -1.92 5.68
C CYS A 274 8.65 -3.43 5.44
N GLY A 275 9.25 -3.97 4.40
CA GLY A 275 9.02 -5.35 3.99
C GLY A 275 7.65 -5.56 3.33
N PRO A 276 7.34 -6.78 2.88
CA PRO A 276 6.09 -7.10 2.22
C PRO A 276 4.92 -7.06 3.20
N ILE A 277 3.89 -6.26 2.90
CA ILE A 277 2.63 -6.21 3.65
C ILE A 277 1.52 -6.66 2.70
N ALA A 278 1.05 -7.89 2.89
CA ALA A 278 -0.02 -8.47 2.09
C ALA A 278 -1.41 -8.03 2.57
N PHE A 279 -2.43 -8.18 1.71
CA PHE A 279 -3.85 -7.93 1.98
C PHE A 279 -4.25 -6.48 2.27
N LEU A 280 -3.36 -5.58 2.67
CA LEU A 280 -3.71 -4.21 3.03
C LEU A 280 -4.40 -3.51 1.85
N GLY A 281 -3.75 -3.48 0.69
CA GLY A 281 -4.27 -2.84 -0.52
C GLY A 281 -5.59 -3.45 -0.97
N LEU A 282 -5.69 -4.79 -0.93
CA LEU A 282 -6.89 -5.52 -1.29
C LEU A 282 -8.08 -5.14 -0.39
N MET A 283 -7.88 -5.19 0.92
CA MET A 283 -8.93 -4.94 1.91
C MET A 283 -9.42 -3.50 1.86
N VAL A 284 -8.49 -2.53 1.91
CA VAL A 284 -8.88 -1.11 2.00
C VAL A 284 -9.50 -0.59 0.70
N ALA A 285 -9.07 -1.07 -0.46
CA ALA A 285 -9.70 -0.72 -1.74
C ALA A 285 -11.14 -1.25 -1.82
N HIS A 286 -11.40 -2.45 -1.30
CA HIS A 286 -12.75 -2.99 -1.24
C HIS A 286 -13.66 -2.19 -0.30
N VAL A 287 -13.18 -1.84 0.89
CA VAL A 287 -13.89 -0.97 1.85
C VAL A 287 -14.13 0.42 1.26
N ALA A 288 -13.12 1.03 0.63
CA ALA A 288 -13.25 2.31 -0.04
C ALA A 288 -14.36 2.28 -1.11
N ARG A 289 -14.39 1.24 -1.94
CA ARG A 289 -15.42 1.05 -2.97
C ARG A 289 -16.82 0.91 -2.38
N TYR A 290 -16.95 0.23 -1.25
CA TYR A 290 -18.22 0.13 -0.54
C TYR A 290 -18.72 1.50 -0.04
N LEU A 291 -17.82 2.35 0.43
CA LEU A 291 -18.14 3.68 0.98
C LEU A 291 -18.40 4.73 -0.11
N THR A 292 -17.61 4.73 -1.18
CA THR A 292 -17.63 5.80 -2.21
C THR A 292 -18.31 5.41 -3.52
N GLY A 293 -18.53 4.11 -3.77
CA GLY A 293 -18.93 3.59 -5.06
C GLY A 293 -17.74 3.41 -6.02
N PRO A 294 -17.99 3.22 -7.34
CA PRO A 294 -16.98 2.83 -8.30
C PRO A 294 -16.11 3.97 -8.84
N ASP A 295 -16.39 5.22 -8.52
CA ASP A 295 -15.65 6.38 -9.03
C ASP A 295 -14.24 6.49 -8.39
N TYR A 296 -13.20 6.25 -9.19
CA TYR A 296 -11.80 6.26 -8.75
C TYR A 296 -11.32 7.60 -8.22
N ARG A 297 -11.96 8.73 -8.59
CA ARG A 297 -11.63 10.05 -8.04
C ARG A 297 -11.90 10.13 -6.54
N TRP A 298 -12.84 9.34 -6.04
CA TRP A 298 -13.16 9.24 -4.62
C TRP A 298 -12.57 7.98 -3.98
N LEU A 299 -12.59 6.87 -4.72
CA LEU A 299 -12.11 5.57 -4.24
C LEU A 299 -10.63 5.62 -3.86
N VAL A 300 -9.78 6.21 -4.69
CA VAL A 300 -8.33 6.23 -4.47
C VAL A 300 -7.93 7.05 -3.23
N PRO A 301 -8.40 8.29 -3.01
CA PRO A 301 -8.13 9.01 -1.77
C PRO A 301 -8.61 8.28 -0.51
N TYR A 302 -9.79 7.66 -0.56
CA TYR A 302 -10.29 6.85 0.54
C TYR A 302 -9.44 5.62 0.80
N ALA A 303 -9.03 4.91 -0.24
CA ALA A 303 -8.16 3.74 -0.09
C ALA A 303 -6.80 4.10 0.53
N GLY A 304 -6.23 5.23 0.13
CA GLY A 304 -5.00 5.74 0.72
C GLY A 304 -5.13 6.05 2.21
N LEU A 305 -6.15 6.82 2.60
CA LEU A 305 -6.38 7.15 4.02
C LEU A 305 -6.73 5.93 4.86
N LEU A 306 -7.57 5.02 4.35
CA LEU A 306 -7.88 3.76 5.02
C LEU A 306 -6.63 2.90 5.18
N GLY A 307 -5.75 2.86 4.17
CA GLY A 307 -4.47 2.15 4.23
C GLY A 307 -3.60 2.65 5.37
N ALA A 308 -3.45 3.97 5.49
CA ALA A 308 -2.69 4.59 6.57
C ALA A 308 -3.30 4.30 7.95
N VAL A 309 -4.62 4.47 8.10
CA VAL A 309 -5.34 4.20 9.35
C VAL A 309 -5.18 2.74 9.77
N VAL A 310 -5.46 1.79 8.87
CA VAL A 310 -5.39 0.36 9.18
C VAL A 310 -3.98 -0.06 9.55
N LEU A 311 -2.97 0.40 8.78
CA LEU A 311 -1.59 0.05 9.05
C LEU A 311 -1.10 0.58 10.38
N LEU A 312 -1.41 1.85 10.73
CA LEU A 312 -1.08 2.42 12.04
C LEU A 312 -1.81 1.70 13.18
N LEU A 313 -3.09 1.37 13.01
CA LEU A 313 -3.83 0.65 14.05
C LEU A 313 -3.26 -0.76 14.27
N CYS A 314 -2.93 -1.48 13.19
CA CYS A 314 -2.25 -2.78 13.29
C CYS A 314 -0.91 -2.65 14.02
N ASP A 315 -0.11 -1.64 13.70
CA ASP A 315 1.16 -1.39 14.36
C ASP A 315 0.99 -1.07 15.86
N ILE A 316 0.01 -0.24 16.23
CA ILE A 316 -0.31 0.06 17.63
C ILE A 316 -0.73 -1.22 18.38
N VAL A 317 -1.61 -2.03 17.79
CA VAL A 317 -2.07 -3.29 18.40
C VAL A 317 -0.89 -4.25 18.56
N GLY A 318 0.01 -4.36 17.56
CA GLY A 318 1.20 -5.21 17.63
C GLY A 318 2.11 -4.87 18.80
N ARG A 319 2.23 -3.59 19.14
CA ARG A 319 3.00 -3.10 20.29
C ARG A 319 2.32 -3.35 21.63
N LEU A 320 1.01 -3.64 21.64
CA LEU A 320 0.24 -3.87 22.87
C LEU A 320 0.09 -5.34 23.23
N VAL A 321 -0.07 -6.22 22.23
CA VAL A 321 -0.50 -7.61 22.44
C VAL A 321 0.60 -8.51 22.98
N VAL A 322 1.88 -8.26 22.62
CA VAL A 322 3.00 -9.18 22.92
C VAL A 322 4.08 -8.50 23.79
N ARG A 323 3.70 -7.70 24.76
CA ARG A 323 4.66 -7.03 25.66
C ARG A 323 5.48 -8.03 26.49
N PRO A 324 6.81 -7.84 26.64
CA PRO A 324 7.65 -6.71 26.23
C PRO A 324 8.12 -6.75 24.77
N GLY A 325 7.83 -7.81 24.02
CA GLY A 325 8.07 -7.89 22.58
C GLY A 325 7.07 -7.07 21.77
N GLU A 326 7.23 -7.11 20.46
CA GLU A 326 6.33 -6.46 19.49
C GLU A 326 5.96 -7.47 18.39
N LEU A 327 4.71 -7.43 17.94
CA LEU A 327 4.26 -8.17 16.76
C LEU A 327 4.27 -7.23 15.56
N ASP A 328 4.91 -7.66 14.47
CA ASP A 328 5.04 -6.85 13.28
C ASP A 328 3.69 -6.51 12.64
N ALA A 329 3.56 -5.29 12.14
CA ALA A 329 2.31 -4.78 11.57
C ALA A 329 1.81 -5.63 10.40
N GLY A 330 2.71 -6.16 9.56
CA GLY A 330 2.36 -7.01 8.42
C GLY A 330 1.68 -8.32 8.84
N VAL A 331 2.10 -8.91 9.96
CA VAL A 331 1.46 -10.12 10.52
C VAL A 331 0.01 -9.82 10.93
N LEU A 332 -0.22 -8.68 11.61
CA LEU A 332 -1.57 -8.29 12.04
C LEU A 332 -2.46 -7.93 10.85
N VAL A 333 -1.92 -7.24 9.84
CA VAL A 333 -2.65 -6.96 8.60
C VAL A 333 -3.05 -8.26 7.92
N ALA A 334 -2.17 -9.25 7.85
CA ALA A 334 -2.49 -10.56 7.26
C ALA A 334 -3.54 -11.32 8.09
N LEU A 335 -3.44 -11.27 9.42
CA LEU A 335 -4.41 -11.90 10.34
C LEU A 335 -5.81 -11.28 10.21
N LEU A 336 -5.92 -9.99 9.94
CA LEU A 336 -7.20 -9.31 9.68
C LEU A 336 -7.67 -9.50 8.24
N GLY A 337 -6.76 -9.42 7.28
CA GLY A 337 -7.06 -9.44 5.86
C GLY A 337 -7.52 -10.81 5.35
N ALA A 338 -6.88 -11.88 5.79
CA ALA A 338 -7.24 -13.24 5.34
C ALA A 338 -8.66 -13.66 5.75
N PRO A 339 -9.13 -13.50 7.01
CA PRO A 339 -10.52 -13.74 7.37
C PRO A 339 -11.50 -12.80 6.67
N PHE A 340 -11.15 -11.51 6.55
CA PHE A 340 -11.96 -10.54 5.82
C PHE A 340 -12.21 -11.02 4.38
N PHE A 341 -11.16 -11.46 3.71
CA PHE A 341 -11.25 -11.99 2.35
C PHE A 341 -12.07 -13.29 2.28
N ALA A 342 -11.84 -14.23 3.20
CA ALA A 342 -12.60 -15.47 3.27
C ALA A 342 -14.11 -15.22 3.40
N VAL A 343 -14.50 -14.29 4.29
CA VAL A 343 -15.92 -13.88 4.46
C VAL A 343 -16.46 -13.20 3.20
N LEU A 344 -15.66 -12.41 2.52
CA LEU A 344 -16.06 -11.72 1.29
C LEU A 344 -16.38 -12.72 0.17
N VAL A 345 -15.51 -13.72 -0.01
CA VAL A 345 -15.70 -14.80 -0.99
C VAL A 345 -16.92 -15.64 -0.63
N TRP A 346 -17.03 -16.05 0.62
CA TRP A 346 -18.14 -16.90 1.10
C TRP A 346 -19.51 -16.22 0.92
N ARG A 347 -19.61 -14.92 1.17
CA ARG A 347 -20.86 -14.17 1.00
C ARG A 347 -21.20 -13.82 -0.45
N GLY A 348 -20.38 -14.22 -1.42
CA GLY A 348 -20.59 -13.92 -2.85
C GLY A 348 -20.65 -12.39 -3.16
N LYS A 349 -20.20 -11.54 -2.23
CA LYS A 349 -20.30 -10.09 -2.32
C LYS A 349 -19.09 -9.46 -3.03
N LEU A 350 -18.40 -10.21 -3.88
CA LEU A 350 -17.39 -9.65 -4.78
C LEU A 350 -18.13 -8.73 -5.77
N ARG A 351 -18.26 -7.45 -5.44
CA ARG A 351 -18.76 -6.47 -6.40
C ARG A 351 -17.76 -6.41 -7.56
N LYS A 352 -18.27 -6.66 -8.77
CA LYS A 352 -17.50 -6.48 -9.99
C LYS A 352 -16.84 -5.08 -9.96
N ALA A 353 -15.54 -5.06 -10.22
CA ALA A 353 -14.77 -3.83 -10.37
C ALA A 353 -15.26 -3.04 -11.59
#